data_148a1031e185112aad0573c34f9dc306
#
_entry.id   148a1031e185112aad0573c34f9dc306
#
_cell.length_a   1.000
_cell.length_b   1.000
_cell.length_c   1.000
_cell.angle_alpha   90.00
_cell.angle_beta   90.00
_cell.angle_gamma   90.00
#
_symmetry.space_group_name_H-M   'P 1'
#
loop_
_entity.id
_entity.type
_entity.pdbx_description
1 polymer ?
#
loop_
_entity_poly.entity_id
_entity_poly.type
_entity_poly.pdbx_seq_one_letter_code
_entity_poly.pdbx_strand_id
1 'polypeptide(L)'
;MATKLFVKCILLFFILTTIACGGLRYSQVDPAAKDFHPQRIAVFPVVDVGTYEEARGDVEQIVAGVLIERKWFADVTDMANLSRQIQANQELSKAVSDYLLKLRTLTFSDPDLSRKIGELAKVDAFLLLAVDSWNYTVENKDKVAKVSIGMRFVETATGKIMWKAGQHKAESYMLLKPELTKVARSVVRDMVDYMPH
;
A
#
# COMPACT_ATOMS: atom_id res chain seq x y z
N MET A 1 39.79 -37.54 11.49
CA MET A 1 38.64 -37.62 10.56
C MET A 1 37.45 -36.78 11.04
N ALA A 2 37.17 -36.71 12.32
CA ALA A 2 36.07 -35.94 12.93
C ALA A 2 36.14 -34.42 12.70
N THR A 3 37.32 -33.81 12.77
CA THR A 3 37.53 -32.37 12.60
C THR A 3 37.15 -31.85 11.20
N LYS A 4 37.41 -32.62 10.14
CA LYS A 4 37.03 -32.24 8.77
C LYS A 4 35.53 -32.33 8.51
N LEU A 5 34.83 -33.23 9.22
CA LEU A 5 33.37 -33.34 9.14
C LEU A 5 32.70 -32.18 9.88
N PHE A 6 33.24 -31.81 11.03
CA PHE A 6 32.71 -30.68 11.84
C PHE A 6 32.83 -29.34 11.12
N VAL A 7 33.97 -29.09 10.44
CA VAL A 7 34.16 -27.85 9.64
C VAL A 7 33.22 -27.82 8.43
N LYS A 8 32.96 -28.96 7.77
CA LYS A 8 31.99 -29.05 6.66
C LYS A 8 30.56 -28.77 7.12
N CYS A 9 30.17 -29.28 8.30
CA CYS A 9 28.84 -29.02 8.86
C CYS A 9 28.66 -27.52 9.25
N ILE A 10 29.69 -26.89 9.81
CA ILE A 10 29.66 -25.46 10.13
C ILE A 10 29.59 -24.60 8.87
N LEU A 11 30.34 -24.97 7.81
CA LEU A 11 30.27 -24.24 6.53
C LEU A 11 28.90 -24.40 5.86
N LEU A 12 28.28 -25.58 5.93
CA LEU A 12 26.94 -25.83 5.40
C LEU A 12 25.86 -25.07 6.17
N PHE A 13 26.01 -24.93 7.49
CA PHE A 13 25.10 -24.17 8.33
C PHE A 13 25.19 -22.64 8.06
N PHE A 14 26.37 -22.13 7.72
CA PHE A 14 26.57 -20.71 7.39
C PHE A 14 26.00 -20.32 6.01
N ILE A 15 25.87 -21.27 5.07
CA ILE A 15 25.31 -21.02 3.73
C ILE A 15 23.77 -20.96 3.77
N LEU A 16 23.12 -21.56 4.80
CA LEU A 16 21.65 -21.55 4.92
C LEU A 16 21.06 -20.30 5.56
N THR A 17 21.90 -19.35 6.02
CA THR A 17 21.41 -18.13 6.69
C THR A 17 21.33 -16.89 5.82
N THR A 18 21.56 -17.00 4.52
CA THR A 18 21.22 -15.92 3.57
C THR A 18 19.76 -16.01 3.15
N ILE A 19 18.84 -16.02 4.11
CA ILE A 19 17.45 -15.66 3.84
C ILE A 19 17.51 -14.18 3.50
N ALA A 20 17.40 -13.86 2.21
CA ALA A 20 17.26 -12.50 1.74
C ALA A 20 16.08 -11.88 2.47
N CYS A 21 16.36 -11.03 3.44
CA CYS A 21 15.38 -10.16 4.07
C CYS A 21 14.91 -9.21 2.95
N GLY A 22 13.86 -9.59 2.25
CA GLY A 22 13.14 -8.73 1.30
C GLY A 22 12.43 -7.65 2.11
N GLY A 23 13.19 -6.67 2.62
CA GLY A 23 12.63 -5.51 3.29
C GLY A 23 11.85 -4.62 2.30
N LEU A 24 10.97 -3.78 2.82
CA LEU A 24 10.29 -2.76 2.02
C LEU A 24 11.31 -1.87 1.31
N ARG A 25 10.96 -1.38 0.12
CA ARG A 25 11.76 -0.36 -0.58
C ARG A 25 11.97 0.86 0.31
N TYR A 26 10.90 1.31 0.98
CA TYR A 26 10.94 2.28 2.06
C TYR A 26 9.69 2.17 2.92
N SER A 27 9.83 2.53 4.20
CA SER A 27 8.71 2.78 5.11
C SER A 27 9.11 3.93 6.04
N GLN A 28 8.23 4.90 6.17
CA GLN A 28 8.41 6.04 7.06
C GLN A 28 7.17 6.20 7.92
N VAL A 29 7.37 6.21 9.23
CA VAL A 29 6.34 6.43 10.25
C VAL A 29 6.61 7.80 10.87
N ASP A 30 5.59 8.65 10.93
CA ASP A 30 5.68 9.93 11.62
C ASP A 30 5.78 9.68 13.15
N PRO A 31 6.58 10.44 13.91
CA PRO A 31 6.67 10.30 15.36
C PRO A 31 5.32 10.39 16.09
N ALA A 32 4.34 11.13 15.56
CA ALA A 32 3.01 11.23 16.14
C ALA A 32 2.16 9.95 15.93
N ALA A 33 2.59 9.04 15.06
CA ALA A 33 1.85 7.80 14.78
C ALA A 33 1.82 6.84 15.98
N LYS A 34 2.66 7.03 16.99
CA LYS A 34 2.60 6.25 18.24
C LYS A 34 1.30 6.45 19.02
N ASP A 35 0.66 7.61 18.86
CA ASP A 35 -0.59 7.96 19.53
C ASP A 35 -1.79 7.92 18.56
N PHE A 36 -1.58 7.39 17.34
CA PHE A 36 -2.55 7.34 16.26
C PHE A 36 -3.16 5.94 16.15
N HIS A 37 -4.39 5.80 16.64
CA HIS A 37 -5.15 4.54 16.67
C HIS A 37 -6.52 4.71 15.99
N PRO A 38 -6.56 4.85 14.65
CA PRO A 38 -7.80 5.02 13.92
C PRO A 38 -8.66 3.77 14.01
N GLN A 39 -9.97 3.94 14.16
CA GLN A 39 -10.92 2.84 14.20
C GLN A 39 -11.63 2.64 12.86
N ARG A 40 -11.88 3.72 12.13
CA ARG A 40 -12.60 3.71 10.86
C ARG A 40 -11.71 4.32 9.79
N ILE A 41 -11.44 3.55 8.77
CA ILE A 41 -10.57 4.00 7.68
C ILE A 41 -11.25 3.86 6.32
N ALA A 42 -10.84 4.67 5.34
CA ALA A 42 -11.28 4.54 3.96
C ALA A 42 -10.09 4.29 3.02
N VAL A 43 -10.30 3.42 2.05
CA VAL A 43 -9.39 3.26 0.91
C VAL A 43 -9.82 4.23 -0.18
N PHE A 44 -8.97 5.20 -0.49
CA PHE A 44 -9.24 6.22 -1.50
C PHE A 44 -8.91 5.71 -2.90
N PRO A 45 -9.45 6.37 -3.95
CA PRO A 45 -9.07 6.09 -5.33
C PRO A 45 -7.55 6.16 -5.49
N VAL A 46 -7.02 5.31 -6.36
CA VAL A 46 -5.60 5.43 -6.75
C VAL A 46 -5.36 6.82 -7.34
N VAL A 47 -4.50 7.60 -6.71
CA VAL A 47 -4.25 9.00 -7.07
C VAL A 47 -3.28 9.15 -8.23
N ASP A 48 -2.43 8.16 -8.42
CA ASP A 48 -1.46 8.10 -9.51
C ASP A 48 -1.32 6.65 -9.98
N VAL A 49 -1.64 6.39 -11.24
CA VAL A 49 -1.52 5.08 -11.90
C VAL A 49 -0.51 5.13 -13.06
N GLY A 50 0.10 6.31 -13.33
CA GLY A 50 0.93 6.49 -14.51
C GLY A 50 0.20 6.06 -15.78
N THR A 51 0.71 5.01 -16.44
CA THR A 51 0.11 4.41 -17.65
C THR A 51 -0.69 3.13 -17.37
N TYR A 52 -0.93 2.78 -16.10
CA TYR A 52 -1.51 1.49 -15.68
C TYR A 52 -2.96 1.64 -15.20
N GLU A 53 -3.82 2.28 -15.99
CA GLU A 53 -5.23 2.51 -15.62
C GLU A 53 -5.98 1.20 -15.30
N GLU A 54 -5.63 0.09 -15.93
CA GLU A 54 -6.19 -1.23 -15.67
C GLU A 54 -5.92 -1.74 -14.25
N ALA A 55 -4.85 -1.26 -13.61
CA ALA A 55 -4.49 -1.67 -12.25
C ALA A 55 -5.38 -1.03 -11.17
N ARG A 56 -6.04 0.09 -11.49
CA ARG A 56 -6.75 0.93 -10.51
C ARG A 56 -7.70 0.13 -9.63
N GLY A 57 -8.71 -0.49 -10.23
CA GLY A 57 -9.74 -1.23 -9.50
C GLY A 57 -9.18 -2.44 -8.75
N ASP A 58 -8.25 -3.16 -9.37
CA ASP A 58 -7.60 -4.33 -8.75
C ASP A 58 -6.83 -3.93 -7.49
N VAL A 59 -6.03 -2.86 -7.54
CA VAL A 59 -5.22 -2.40 -6.40
C VAL A 59 -6.12 -1.91 -5.27
N GLU A 60 -7.14 -1.11 -5.56
CA GLU A 60 -8.11 -0.64 -4.58
C GLU A 60 -8.79 -1.79 -3.84
N GLN A 61 -9.25 -2.80 -4.59
CA GLN A 61 -9.89 -4.00 -4.03
C GLN A 61 -8.92 -4.86 -3.21
N ILE A 62 -7.69 -5.05 -3.69
CA ILE A 62 -6.66 -5.84 -3.00
C ILE A 62 -6.31 -5.18 -1.66
N VAL A 63 -6.10 -3.87 -1.64
CA VAL A 63 -5.76 -3.12 -0.42
C VAL A 63 -6.88 -3.21 0.60
N ALA A 64 -8.12 -2.91 0.20
CA ALA A 64 -9.27 -3.02 1.10
C ALA A 64 -9.43 -4.45 1.65
N GLY A 65 -9.31 -5.47 0.78
CA GLY A 65 -9.39 -6.86 1.18
C GLY A 65 -8.33 -7.27 2.19
N VAL A 66 -7.07 -6.85 1.99
CA VAL A 66 -5.99 -7.15 2.95
C VAL A 66 -6.23 -6.47 4.30
N LEU A 67 -6.68 -5.22 4.32
CA LEU A 67 -6.98 -4.50 5.56
C LEU A 67 -8.14 -5.13 6.33
N ILE A 68 -9.20 -5.55 5.64
CA ILE A 68 -10.34 -6.28 6.23
C ILE A 68 -9.88 -7.63 6.82
N GLU A 69 -9.02 -8.37 6.12
CA GLU A 69 -8.45 -9.64 6.60
C GLU A 69 -7.65 -9.47 7.92
N ARG A 70 -6.97 -8.32 8.10
CA ARG A 70 -6.17 -8.03 9.31
C ARG A 70 -7.01 -7.78 10.56
N LYS A 71 -8.22 -7.27 10.42
CA LYS A 71 -9.13 -6.95 11.55
C LYS A 71 -8.54 -5.96 12.56
N TRP A 72 -7.67 -5.06 12.13
CA TRP A 72 -7.07 -4.04 12.99
C TRP A 72 -7.99 -2.85 13.21
N PHE A 73 -8.88 -2.60 12.26
CA PHE A 73 -9.82 -1.48 12.28
C PHE A 73 -11.23 -1.98 12.52
N ALA A 74 -12.03 -1.19 13.22
CA ALA A 74 -13.45 -1.50 13.45
C ALA A 74 -14.26 -1.44 12.14
N ASP A 75 -13.86 -0.55 11.21
CA ASP A 75 -14.46 -0.45 9.89
C ASP A 75 -13.42 -0.07 8.82
N VAL A 76 -13.55 -0.70 7.65
CA VAL A 76 -12.75 -0.41 6.45
C VAL A 76 -13.71 -0.12 5.30
N THR A 77 -13.90 1.16 4.99
CA THR A 77 -14.68 1.60 3.85
C THR A 77 -13.89 1.39 2.57
N ASP A 78 -14.30 0.42 1.75
CA ASP A 78 -13.72 0.17 0.44
C ASP A 78 -14.10 1.25 -0.59
N MET A 79 -13.47 1.22 -1.76
CA MET A 79 -13.70 2.20 -2.81
C MET A 79 -15.15 2.19 -3.35
N ALA A 80 -15.81 1.03 -3.39
CA ALA A 80 -17.19 0.93 -3.87
C ALA A 80 -18.16 1.62 -2.91
N ASN A 81 -17.98 1.42 -1.60
CA ASN A 81 -18.76 2.09 -0.55
C ASN A 81 -18.46 3.59 -0.50
N LEU A 82 -17.18 3.98 -0.59
CA LEU A 82 -16.76 5.39 -0.61
C LEU A 82 -17.35 6.11 -1.84
N SER A 83 -17.32 5.50 -3.02
CA SER A 83 -17.91 6.06 -4.24
C SER A 83 -19.39 6.31 -4.10
N ARG A 84 -20.15 5.41 -3.47
CA ARG A 84 -21.58 5.62 -3.20
C ARG A 84 -21.80 6.79 -2.25
N GLN A 85 -20.99 6.95 -1.22
CA GLN A 85 -21.07 8.11 -0.31
C GLN A 85 -20.76 9.42 -1.04
N ILE A 86 -19.70 9.45 -1.87
CA ILE A 86 -19.33 10.60 -2.69
C ILE A 86 -20.46 11.00 -3.65
N GLN A 87 -21.10 10.03 -4.32
CA GLN A 87 -22.22 10.28 -5.23
C GLN A 87 -23.47 10.79 -4.49
N ALA A 88 -23.71 10.32 -3.28
CA ALA A 88 -24.87 10.72 -2.46
C ALA A 88 -24.69 12.07 -1.76
N ASN A 89 -23.44 12.57 -1.63
CA ASN A 89 -23.13 13.79 -0.88
C ASN A 89 -22.25 14.74 -1.70
N GLN A 90 -22.86 15.82 -2.20
CA GLN A 90 -22.18 16.81 -3.04
C GLN A 90 -21.02 17.52 -2.30
N GLU A 91 -21.14 17.75 -0.98
CA GLU A 91 -20.07 18.37 -0.19
C GLU A 91 -18.87 17.42 -0.06
N LEU A 92 -19.10 16.13 0.17
CA LEU A 92 -18.04 15.13 0.20
C LEU A 92 -17.37 15.01 -1.16
N SER A 93 -18.15 14.97 -2.25
CA SER A 93 -17.65 14.96 -3.62
C SER A 93 -16.71 16.13 -3.90
N LYS A 94 -17.15 17.34 -3.52
CA LYS A 94 -16.32 18.53 -3.68
C LYS A 94 -15.06 18.48 -2.82
N ALA A 95 -15.17 18.11 -1.55
CA ALA A 95 -14.02 18.04 -0.63
C ALA A 95 -12.97 17.04 -1.12
N VAL A 96 -13.39 15.85 -1.56
CA VAL A 96 -12.48 14.83 -2.11
C VAL A 96 -11.81 15.32 -3.40
N SER A 97 -12.58 15.93 -4.32
CA SER A 97 -12.04 16.45 -5.58
C SER A 97 -11.01 17.55 -5.33
N ASP A 98 -11.32 18.52 -4.46
CA ASP A 98 -10.43 19.64 -4.12
C ASP A 98 -9.16 19.11 -3.40
N TYR A 99 -9.30 18.14 -2.51
CA TYR A 99 -8.18 17.49 -1.81
C TYR A 99 -7.23 16.81 -2.80
N LEU A 100 -7.77 15.97 -3.69
CA LEU A 100 -6.97 15.26 -4.69
C LEU A 100 -6.30 16.21 -5.68
N LEU A 101 -6.97 17.30 -6.06
CA LEU A 101 -6.38 18.33 -6.90
C LEU A 101 -5.19 19.01 -6.22
N LYS A 102 -5.33 19.43 -4.96
CA LYS A 102 -4.23 20.02 -4.17
C LYS A 102 -3.07 19.05 -3.98
N LEU A 103 -3.39 17.78 -3.70
CA LEU A 103 -2.37 16.75 -3.53
C LEU A 103 -1.54 16.57 -4.80
N ARG A 104 -2.17 16.59 -5.99
CA ARG A 104 -1.47 16.43 -7.28
C ARG A 104 -0.66 17.66 -7.66
N THR A 105 -1.19 18.86 -7.43
CA THR A 105 -0.56 20.10 -7.89
C THR A 105 0.49 20.64 -6.93
N LEU A 106 0.27 20.49 -5.62
CA LEU A 106 1.11 21.06 -4.58
C LEU A 106 1.86 20.03 -3.75
N THR A 107 1.63 18.72 -3.98
CA THR A 107 2.14 17.62 -3.16
C THR A 107 1.84 17.77 -1.65
N PHE A 108 0.80 18.55 -1.34
CA PHE A 108 0.42 18.96 0.00
C PHE A 108 -0.91 18.31 0.42
N SER A 109 -0.93 17.72 1.60
CA SER A 109 -2.13 17.22 2.24
C SER A 109 -2.81 18.35 3.02
N ASP A 110 -3.93 18.85 2.49
CA ASP A 110 -4.66 20.00 3.07
C ASP A 110 -5.42 19.58 4.35
N PRO A 111 -5.12 20.15 5.52
CA PRO A 111 -5.73 19.75 6.79
C PRO A 111 -7.23 20.03 6.87
N ASP A 112 -7.69 21.14 6.30
CA ASP A 112 -9.11 21.52 6.39
C ASP A 112 -9.98 20.62 5.49
N LEU A 113 -9.50 20.33 4.27
CA LEU A 113 -10.16 19.37 3.39
C LEU A 113 -10.12 17.95 3.96
N SER A 114 -9.00 17.55 4.55
CA SER A 114 -8.85 16.27 5.21
C SER A 114 -9.86 16.08 6.35
N ARG A 115 -9.99 17.11 7.23
CA ARG A 115 -10.96 17.12 8.32
C ARG A 115 -12.39 17.04 7.81
N LYS A 116 -12.71 17.87 6.81
CA LYS A 116 -14.05 17.86 6.19
C LYS A 116 -14.39 16.49 5.59
N ILE A 117 -13.44 15.82 4.94
CA ILE A 117 -13.61 14.46 4.43
C ILE A 117 -13.88 13.48 5.58
N GLY A 118 -13.09 13.54 6.66
CA GLY A 118 -13.27 12.68 7.83
C GLY A 118 -14.66 12.80 8.44
N GLU A 119 -15.15 14.03 8.62
CA GLU A 119 -16.48 14.30 9.15
C GLU A 119 -17.61 13.77 8.25
N LEU A 120 -17.53 14.04 6.94
CA LEU A 120 -18.58 13.67 5.98
C LEU A 120 -18.59 12.19 5.66
N ALA A 121 -17.42 11.55 5.52
CA ALA A 121 -17.28 10.12 5.27
C ALA A 121 -17.31 9.28 6.57
N LYS A 122 -17.25 9.94 7.76
CA LYS A 122 -17.22 9.30 9.08
C LYS A 122 -16.01 8.37 9.26
N VAL A 123 -14.84 8.79 8.82
CA VAL A 123 -13.59 8.05 8.95
C VAL A 123 -12.55 8.85 9.72
N ASP A 124 -11.70 8.14 10.45
CA ASP A 124 -10.63 8.72 11.26
C ASP A 124 -9.35 8.90 10.43
N ALA A 125 -9.22 8.10 9.37
CA ALA A 125 -8.10 8.15 8.44
C ALA A 125 -8.48 7.64 7.05
N PHE A 126 -7.66 7.97 6.05
CA PHE A 126 -7.78 7.38 4.72
C PHE A 126 -6.43 7.02 4.12
N LEU A 127 -6.44 6.02 3.27
CA LEU A 127 -5.27 5.50 2.57
C LEU A 127 -5.26 5.98 1.12
N LEU A 128 -4.21 6.69 0.75
CA LEU A 128 -3.93 7.11 -0.63
C LEU A 128 -3.02 6.09 -1.29
N LEU A 129 -3.32 5.74 -2.53
CA LEU A 129 -2.64 4.71 -3.29
C LEU A 129 -1.97 5.29 -4.54
N ALA A 130 -0.83 4.73 -4.91
CA ALA A 130 -0.16 4.99 -6.18
C ALA A 130 0.34 3.67 -6.79
N VAL A 131 0.36 3.59 -8.12
CA VAL A 131 0.89 2.43 -8.86
C VAL A 131 2.01 2.91 -9.76
N ASP A 132 3.24 2.52 -9.42
CA ASP A 132 4.44 2.87 -10.20
C ASP A 132 4.75 1.85 -11.31
N SER A 133 4.34 0.59 -11.12
CA SER A 133 4.50 -0.48 -12.11
C SER A 133 3.41 -1.54 -11.99
N TRP A 134 2.87 -1.97 -13.13
CA TRP A 134 1.88 -3.03 -13.26
C TRP A 134 2.01 -3.67 -14.62
N ASN A 135 3.08 -4.43 -14.84
CA ASN A 135 3.35 -4.96 -16.18
C ASN A 135 4.17 -6.25 -16.17
N TYR A 136 4.25 -6.83 -17.36
CA TYR A 136 5.22 -7.88 -17.68
C TYR A 136 6.34 -7.26 -18.51
N THR A 137 7.57 -7.49 -18.10
CA THR A 137 8.75 -6.92 -18.74
C THR A 137 9.91 -7.92 -18.78
N VAL A 138 11.06 -7.49 -19.26
CA VAL A 138 12.29 -8.29 -19.24
C VAL A 138 13.33 -7.52 -18.42
N GLU A 139 13.83 -8.14 -17.36
CA GLU A 139 14.91 -7.62 -16.53
C GLU A 139 16.05 -8.65 -16.49
N ASN A 140 17.28 -8.22 -16.74
CA ASN A 140 18.46 -9.10 -16.74
C ASN A 140 18.31 -10.38 -17.61
N LYS A 141 17.60 -10.30 -18.75
CA LYS A 141 17.24 -11.38 -19.67
C LYS A 141 16.12 -12.30 -19.20
N ASP A 142 15.59 -12.13 -18.00
CA ASP A 142 14.47 -12.91 -17.48
C ASP A 142 13.15 -12.17 -17.73
N LYS A 143 12.12 -12.93 -18.09
CA LYS A 143 10.75 -12.42 -18.13
C LYS A 143 10.24 -12.27 -16.70
N VAL A 144 9.72 -11.11 -16.36
CA VAL A 144 9.22 -10.82 -15.00
C VAL A 144 7.82 -10.22 -15.03
N ALA A 145 7.01 -10.61 -14.04
CA ALA A 145 5.79 -9.92 -13.66
C ALA A 145 6.17 -8.90 -12.59
N LYS A 146 5.99 -7.61 -12.88
CA LYS A 146 6.45 -6.51 -12.02
C LYS A 146 5.27 -5.68 -11.50
N VAL A 147 5.22 -5.52 -10.19
CA VAL A 147 4.27 -4.66 -9.49
C VAL A 147 5.03 -3.76 -8.53
N SER A 148 4.71 -2.47 -8.55
CA SER A 148 5.21 -1.47 -7.59
C SER A 148 4.06 -0.60 -7.13
N ILE A 149 3.87 -0.53 -5.79
CA ILE A 149 2.78 0.20 -5.14
C ILE A 149 3.36 1.12 -4.08
N GLY A 150 2.81 2.34 -4.02
CA GLY A 150 3.03 3.31 -2.97
C GLY A 150 1.76 3.52 -2.15
N MET A 151 1.91 3.74 -0.84
CA MET A 151 0.80 4.02 0.07
C MET A 151 1.13 5.20 0.98
N ARG A 152 0.12 6.01 1.32
CA ARG A 152 0.20 7.08 2.33
C ARG A 152 -1.02 7.01 3.21
N PHE A 153 -0.83 6.90 4.53
CA PHE A 153 -1.90 6.84 5.51
C PHE A 153 -2.06 8.22 6.16
N VAL A 154 -3.20 8.85 5.95
CA VAL A 154 -3.48 10.22 6.34
C VAL A 154 -4.48 10.24 7.47
N GLU A 155 -4.15 10.93 8.56
CA GLU A 155 -5.09 11.26 9.64
C GLU A 155 -6.04 12.36 9.18
N THR A 156 -7.34 12.17 9.34
CA THR A 156 -8.32 13.15 8.87
C THR A 156 -8.32 14.42 9.70
N ALA A 157 -8.13 14.32 11.00
CA ALA A 157 -8.20 15.45 11.94
C ALA A 157 -7.17 16.54 11.66
N THR A 158 -5.97 16.16 11.24
CA THR A 158 -4.82 17.06 11.05
C THR A 158 -4.34 17.15 9.60
N GLY A 159 -4.79 16.26 8.72
CA GLY A 159 -4.26 16.10 7.38
C GLY A 159 -2.85 15.53 7.32
N LYS A 160 -2.30 15.10 8.46
CA LYS A 160 -0.92 14.63 8.55
C LYS A 160 -0.77 13.22 7.99
N ILE A 161 0.31 13.01 7.23
CA ILE A 161 0.68 11.68 6.76
C ILE A 161 1.37 10.94 7.90
N MET A 162 0.65 10.05 8.57
CA MET A 162 1.14 9.26 9.70
C MET A 162 2.09 8.15 9.27
N TRP A 163 1.89 7.64 8.06
CA TRP A 163 2.75 6.61 7.48
C TRP A 163 2.77 6.72 5.96
N LYS A 164 3.93 6.42 5.39
CA LYS A 164 4.09 6.22 3.96
C LYS A 164 5.05 5.07 3.70
N ALA A 165 4.74 4.25 2.71
CA ALA A 165 5.57 3.15 2.30
C ALA A 165 5.51 2.94 0.79
N GLY A 166 6.53 2.29 0.27
CA GLY A 166 6.56 1.82 -1.10
C GLY A 166 7.26 0.47 -1.18
N GLN A 167 6.71 -0.41 -1.99
CA GLN A 167 7.27 -1.72 -2.25
C GLN A 167 7.10 -2.09 -3.71
N HIS A 168 8.05 -2.87 -4.20
CA HIS A 168 7.96 -3.47 -5.52
C HIS A 168 8.34 -4.95 -5.44
N LYS A 169 7.77 -5.72 -6.35
CA LYS A 169 8.10 -7.13 -6.54
C LYS A 169 8.18 -7.43 -8.02
N ALA A 170 9.21 -8.18 -8.40
CA ALA A 170 9.39 -8.73 -9.74
C ALA A 170 9.51 -10.24 -9.62
N GLU A 171 8.54 -10.97 -10.15
CA GLU A 171 8.53 -12.43 -10.15
C GLU A 171 8.93 -12.96 -11.51
N SER A 172 10.09 -13.64 -11.58
CA SER A 172 10.56 -14.26 -12.81
C SER A 172 9.69 -15.46 -13.20
N TYR A 173 9.48 -15.64 -14.51
CA TYR A 173 8.74 -16.77 -15.04
C TYR A 173 9.29 -17.26 -16.36
N MET A 174 9.14 -18.55 -16.63
CA MET A 174 9.57 -19.17 -17.90
C MET A 174 8.36 -19.49 -18.80
N LEU A 175 7.42 -20.27 -18.31
CA LEU A 175 6.25 -20.78 -19.06
C LEU A 175 4.94 -20.16 -18.56
N LEU A 176 4.69 -20.19 -17.26
CA LEU A 176 3.45 -19.69 -16.68
C LEU A 176 3.66 -18.27 -16.16
N LYS A 177 2.90 -17.34 -16.69
CA LYS A 177 2.85 -15.94 -16.23
C LYS A 177 2.20 -15.88 -14.85
N PRO A 178 2.85 -15.30 -13.81
CA PRO A 178 2.18 -14.97 -12.56
C PRO A 178 1.09 -13.93 -12.82
N GLU A 179 -0.05 -14.05 -12.13
CA GLU A 179 -1.08 -13.03 -12.16
C GLU A 179 -0.61 -11.78 -11.41
N LEU A 180 -0.66 -10.60 -12.04
CA LEU A 180 -0.23 -9.35 -11.41
C LEU A 180 -1.00 -9.06 -10.12
N THR A 181 -2.26 -9.45 -10.02
CA THR A 181 -3.10 -9.34 -8.81
C THR A 181 -2.55 -10.16 -7.64
N LYS A 182 -1.99 -11.35 -7.90
CA LYS A 182 -1.35 -12.16 -6.85
C LYS A 182 -0.03 -11.54 -6.38
N VAL A 183 0.77 -11.03 -7.32
CA VAL A 183 2.01 -10.29 -7.00
C VAL A 183 1.67 -9.05 -6.19
N ALA A 184 0.66 -8.28 -6.59
CA ALA A 184 0.18 -7.10 -5.88
C ALA A 184 -0.29 -7.41 -4.46
N ARG A 185 -1.07 -8.48 -4.27
CA ARG A 185 -1.52 -8.91 -2.92
C ARG A 185 -0.33 -9.21 -2.00
N SER A 186 0.72 -9.83 -2.53
CA SER A 186 1.95 -10.06 -1.76
C SER A 186 2.63 -8.72 -1.39
N VAL A 187 2.78 -7.79 -2.36
CA VAL A 187 3.33 -6.45 -2.13
C VAL A 187 2.54 -5.70 -1.05
N VAL A 188 1.20 -5.71 -1.14
CA VAL A 188 0.32 -5.04 -0.17
C VAL A 188 0.46 -5.65 1.22
N ARG A 189 0.47 -6.98 1.35
CA ARG A 189 0.65 -7.65 2.64
C ARG A 189 1.98 -7.28 3.30
N ASP A 190 3.06 -7.31 2.53
CA ASP A 190 4.39 -6.94 3.02
C ASP A 190 4.43 -5.48 3.51
N MET A 191 3.71 -4.56 2.85
CA MET A 191 3.64 -3.15 3.25
C MET A 191 2.81 -2.94 4.50
N VAL A 192 1.62 -3.53 4.53
CA VAL A 192 0.63 -3.34 5.61
C VAL A 192 1.19 -3.78 6.97
N ASP A 193 2.08 -4.77 7.02
CA ASP A 193 2.74 -5.22 8.26
C ASP A 193 3.55 -4.11 8.98
N TYR A 194 3.85 -3.00 8.30
CA TYR A 194 4.55 -1.83 8.86
C TYR A 194 3.64 -0.62 9.10
N MET A 195 2.34 -0.78 8.84
CA MET A 195 1.37 0.31 8.99
C MET A 195 0.98 0.48 10.47
N PRO A 196 0.95 1.70 11.02
CA PRO A 196 0.44 1.95 12.38
C PRO A 196 -1.07 1.65 12.46
N HIS A 197 -1.51 1.03 13.56
CA HIS A 197 -2.89 0.62 13.79
C HIS A 197 -3.25 0.58 15.29
#